data_38ec75018026a8c7961ae362fb84a9ed
#
_entry.id   38ec75018026a8c7961ae362fb84a9ed
#
_cell.length_a   1.000
_cell.length_b   1.000
_cell.length_c   1.000
_cell.angle_alpha   90.00
_cell.angle_beta   90.00
_cell.angle_gamma   90.00
#
_symmetry.space_group_name_H-M   'P 1'
#
loop_
_entity.id
_entity.type
_entity.pdbx_description
1 polymer ?
#
loop_
_entity_poly.entity_id
_entity_poly.type
_entity_poly.pdbx_seq_one_letter_code
_entity_poly.pdbx_strand_id
1 'polypeptide(L)'
;RDSFIIFNNNGEEVGFISAEPVMNRTTNMPVWNVGYAVHPSHRHHGYASSALNGLTNFLLQNFSFQQVILDISMDNEPSQRVAEKCGFTKPNDRTGIIDIEHMEVGMRLKWYKQLSGNRTVYFNQAVHYYRQKLYTESIDAFQKALNEPYIPNTPFTDAQIYSNMGMALSSVRRYREAFQSLKKAQSLGLNNPSIEKELRWLRDNVGLF
;
A
#
# COMPACT_ATOMS: atom_id res chain seq x y z
N ARG A 1 9.33 15.77 -3.25
CA ARG A 1 8.11 16.27 -2.61
C ARG A 1 7.27 16.99 -3.64
N ASP A 2 6.07 16.46 -3.94
CA ASP A 2 5.12 17.10 -4.83
C ASP A 2 4.14 17.94 -4.00
N SER A 3 3.85 19.16 -4.47
CA SER A 3 2.95 20.09 -3.79
C SER A 3 1.88 20.55 -4.76
N PHE A 4 0.64 20.62 -4.28
CA PHE A 4 -0.54 21.02 -5.03
C PHE A 4 -1.23 22.18 -4.31
N ILE A 5 -1.74 23.13 -5.06
CA ILE A 5 -2.49 24.27 -4.54
C ILE A 5 -3.95 23.87 -4.39
N ILE A 6 -4.58 24.25 -3.29
CA ILE A 6 -6.00 24.06 -3.04
C ILE A 6 -6.73 25.33 -3.43
N PHE A 7 -7.67 25.21 -4.37
CA PHE A 7 -8.54 26.32 -4.78
C PHE A 7 -9.96 26.11 -4.23
N ASN A 8 -10.63 27.20 -3.93
CA ASN A 8 -12.07 27.17 -3.67
C ASN A 8 -12.87 27.18 -4.99
N ASN A 9 -14.19 27.14 -4.90
CA ASN A 9 -15.08 27.11 -6.06
C ASN A 9 -15.03 28.42 -6.90
N ASN A 10 -14.50 29.50 -6.33
CA ASN A 10 -14.34 30.78 -7.00
C ASN A 10 -12.97 30.92 -7.71
N GLY A 11 -12.12 29.89 -7.61
CA GLY A 11 -10.77 29.92 -8.16
C GLY A 11 -9.75 30.66 -7.30
N GLU A 12 -10.06 30.96 -6.03
CA GLU A 12 -9.11 31.56 -5.10
C GLU A 12 -8.24 30.49 -4.45
N GLU A 13 -6.94 30.77 -4.31
CA GLU A 13 -6.03 29.91 -3.57
C GLU A 13 -6.34 29.97 -2.08
N VAL A 14 -6.67 28.83 -1.47
CA VAL A 14 -7.05 28.72 -0.06
C VAL A 14 -6.08 27.90 0.77
N GLY A 15 -5.08 27.29 0.16
CA GLY A 15 -4.08 26.47 0.84
C GLY A 15 -3.26 25.59 -0.08
N PHE A 16 -2.53 24.67 0.52
CA PHE A 16 -1.76 23.67 -0.21
C PHE A 16 -1.82 22.31 0.45
N ILE A 17 -1.52 21.29 -0.35
CA ILE A 17 -1.31 19.91 0.11
C ILE A 17 -0.09 19.33 -0.60
N SER A 18 0.69 18.53 0.09
CA SER A 18 1.90 17.92 -0.45
C SER A 18 2.01 16.46 -0.07
N ALA A 19 2.69 15.68 -0.91
CA ALA A 19 3.03 14.30 -0.64
C ALA A 19 4.51 14.05 -0.95
N GLU A 20 5.14 13.23 -0.12
CA GLU A 20 6.50 12.75 -0.36
C GLU A 20 6.62 11.27 0.01
N PRO A 21 7.34 10.48 -0.78
CA PRO A 21 7.64 9.10 -0.42
C PRO A 21 8.66 9.08 0.71
N VAL A 22 8.35 8.32 1.75
CA VAL A 22 9.26 8.09 2.88
C VAL A 22 9.29 6.59 3.20
N MET A 23 10.37 6.13 3.84
CA MET A 23 10.43 4.75 4.32
C MET A 23 9.83 4.67 5.73
N ASN A 24 8.85 3.81 5.91
CA ASN A 24 8.38 3.46 7.24
C ASN A 24 9.47 2.64 7.93
N ARG A 25 10.06 3.16 9.00
CA ARG A 25 11.20 2.54 9.70
C ARG A 25 10.85 1.20 10.35
N THR A 26 9.60 1.01 10.75
CA THR A 26 9.14 -0.22 11.42
C THR A 26 8.92 -1.35 10.42
N THR A 27 8.26 -1.05 9.29
CA THR A 27 7.90 -2.06 8.27
C THR A 27 8.91 -2.16 7.13
N ASN A 28 9.85 -1.22 7.06
CA ASN A 28 10.78 -1.04 5.93
C ASN A 28 10.07 -0.95 4.56
N MET A 29 8.84 -0.42 4.57
CA MET A 29 8.02 -0.25 3.38
C MET A 29 7.92 1.23 3.01
N PRO A 30 7.90 1.58 1.71
CA PRO A 30 7.64 2.95 1.31
C PRO A 30 6.19 3.32 1.62
N VAL A 31 6.01 4.52 2.16
CA VAL A 31 4.71 5.12 2.48
C VAL A 31 4.68 6.56 2.00
N TRP A 32 3.49 7.10 1.81
CA TRP A 32 3.32 8.52 1.51
C TRP A 32 3.18 9.33 2.80
N ASN A 33 4.09 10.27 3.02
CA ASN A 33 3.91 11.30 4.05
C ASN A 33 3.21 12.50 3.43
N VAL A 34 2.03 12.84 3.96
CA VAL A 34 1.18 13.91 3.44
C VAL A 34 1.10 15.05 4.44
N GLY A 35 1.30 16.27 3.98
CA GLY A 35 1.14 17.48 4.75
C GLY A 35 0.23 18.47 4.04
N TYR A 36 -0.52 19.27 4.79
CA TYR A 36 -1.42 20.28 4.23
C TYR A 36 -1.53 21.50 5.14
N ALA A 37 -1.89 22.63 4.55
CA ALA A 37 -2.28 23.82 5.27
C ALA A 37 -3.41 24.55 4.51
N VAL A 38 -4.33 25.14 5.29
CA VAL A 38 -5.40 26.02 4.77
C VAL A 38 -5.27 27.37 5.44
N HIS A 39 -5.32 28.44 4.61
CA HIS A 39 -5.22 29.81 5.08
C HIS A 39 -6.25 30.08 6.19
N PRO A 40 -5.91 30.80 7.26
CA PRO A 40 -6.80 31.00 8.42
C PRO A 40 -8.19 31.51 8.06
N SER A 41 -8.31 32.45 7.11
CA SER A 41 -9.60 33.00 6.66
C SER A 41 -10.49 32.00 5.90
N HIS A 42 -9.95 30.87 5.47
CA HIS A 42 -10.64 29.85 4.67
C HIS A 42 -10.82 28.52 5.42
N ARG A 43 -10.52 28.50 6.74
CA ARG A 43 -10.74 27.31 7.57
C ARG A 43 -12.21 27.04 7.82
N HIS A 44 -12.52 25.84 8.30
CA HIS A 44 -13.87 25.36 8.61
C HIS A 44 -14.83 25.19 7.41
N HIS A 45 -14.33 25.33 6.16
CA HIS A 45 -15.10 25.11 4.94
C HIS A 45 -14.89 23.71 4.32
N GLY A 46 -14.15 22.82 4.98
CA GLY A 46 -13.93 21.46 4.52
C GLY A 46 -12.79 21.29 3.49
N TYR A 47 -12.09 22.34 3.08
CA TYR A 47 -11.05 22.29 2.05
C TYR A 47 -9.95 21.30 2.37
N ALA A 48 -9.43 21.28 3.61
CA ALA A 48 -8.41 20.32 4.03
C ALA A 48 -8.88 18.86 3.88
N SER A 49 -10.11 18.55 4.31
CA SER A 49 -10.67 17.19 4.19
C SER A 49 -10.88 16.79 2.74
N SER A 50 -11.39 17.69 1.90
CA SER A 50 -11.58 17.43 0.47
C SER A 50 -10.26 17.20 -0.25
N ALA A 51 -9.26 18.05 0.00
CA ALA A 51 -7.93 17.92 -0.58
C ALA A 51 -7.23 16.63 -0.14
N LEU A 52 -7.31 16.29 1.15
CA LEU A 52 -6.70 15.07 1.70
C LEU A 52 -7.34 13.81 1.11
N ASN A 53 -8.67 13.75 0.99
CA ASN A 53 -9.36 12.64 0.34
C ASN A 53 -9.03 12.56 -1.15
N GLY A 54 -9.03 13.69 -1.86
CA GLY A 54 -8.66 13.74 -3.28
C GLY A 54 -7.25 13.25 -3.54
N LEU A 55 -6.27 13.74 -2.78
CA LEU A 55 -4.88 13.29 -2.90
C LEU A 55 -4.71 11.82 -2.51
N THR A 56 -5.34 11.37 -1.42
CA THR A 56 -5.28 9.96 -1.01
C THR A 56 -5.83 9.04 -2.11
N ASN A 57 -6.97 9.38 -2.72
CA ASN A 57 -7.54 8.62 -3.82
C ASN A 57 -6.64 8.63 -5.06
N PHE A 58 -6.05 9.77 -5.39
CA PHE A 58 -5.10 9.88 -6.49
C PHE A 58 -3.86 9.00 -6.27
N LEU A 59 -3.28 9.02 -5.06
CA LEU A 59 -2.15 8.19 -4.69
C LEU A 59 -2.48 6.69 -4.78
N LEU A 60 -3.69 6.30 -4.36
CA LEU A 60 -4.22 4.94 -4.44
C LEU A 60 -4.30 4.43 -5.88
N GLN A 61 -4.76 5.28 -6.80
CA GLN A 61 -5.00 4.90 -8.19
C GLN A 61 -3.72 4.86 -9.02
N ASN A 62 -2.72 5.68 -8.68
CA ASN A 62 -1.56 5.90 -9.54
C ASN A 62 -0.25 5.33 -8.99
N PHE A 63 -0.19 4.98 -7.71
CA PHE A 63 1.04 4.52 -7.07
C PHE A 63 0.80 3.26 -6.23
N SER A 64 1.88 2.52 -6.01
CA SER A 64 1.86 1.21 -5.36
C SER A 64 2.11 1.25 -3.85
N PHE A 65 2.15 2.43 -3.24
CA PHE A 65 2.42 2.56 -1.81
C PHE A 65 1.17 2.21 -1.01
N GLN A 66 1.37 1.47 0.07
CA GLN A 66 0.29 0.83 0.81
C GLN A 66 -0.34 1.71 1.88
N GLN A 67 0.35 2.76 2.27
CA GLN A 67 -0.03 3.55 3.44
C GLN A 67 0.22 5.03 3.20
N VAL A 68 -0.71 5.82 3.66
CA VAL A 68 -0.55 7.27 3.81
C VAL A 68 -0.40 7.58 5.30
N ILE A 69 0.57 8.38 5.64
CA ILE A 69 0.77 8.89 7.00
C ILE A 69 0.60 10.39 7.04
N LEU A 70 0.10 10.87 8.17
CA LEU A 70 0.06 12.28 8.53
C LEU A 70 0.84 12.46 9.82
N ASP A 71 1.76 13.38 9.81
CA ASP A 71 2.54 13.74 10.98
C ASP A 71 1.91 14.97 11.62
N ILE A 72 1.15 14.79 12.71
CA ILE A 72 0.32 15.81 13.34
C ILE A 72 0.77 16.05 14.76
N SER A 73 1.01 17.33 15.12
CA SER A 73 1.30 17.71 16.49
C SER A 73 0.13 17.39 17.43
N MET A 74 0.44 16.99 18.68
CA MET A 74 -0.57 16.58 19.67
C MET A 74 -1.50 17.73 20.07
N ASP A 75 -1.07 18.96 19.95
CA ASP A 75 -1.86 20.17 20.21
C ASP A 75 -2.64 20.69 18.99
N ASN A 76 -2.42 20.10 17.81
CA ASN A 76 -3.12 20.48 16.59
C ASN A 76 -4.45 19.71 16.43
N GLU A 77 -5.39 19.97 17.34
CA GLU A 77 -6.72 19.35 17.28
C GLU A 77 -7.46 19.54 15.93
N PRO A 78 -7.40 20.72 15.25
CA PRO A 78 -8.05 20.87 13.95
C PRO A 78 -7.56 19.83 12.92
N SER A 79 -6.25 19.60 12.82
CA SER A 79 -5.71 18.59 11.92
C SER A 79 -6.03 17.17 12.36
N GLN A 80 -6.12 16.87 13.64
CA GLN A 80 -6.56 15.57 14.14
C GLN A 80 -8.01 15.28 13.72
N ARG A 81 -8.92 16.25 13.84
CA ARG A 81 -10.31 16.12 13.36
C ARG A 81 -10.41 15.91 11.84
N VAL A 82 -9.54 16.56 11.07
CA VAL A 82 -9.47 16.32 9.62
C VAL A 82 -9.01 14.89 9.33
N ALA A 83 -7.98 14.40 10.01
CA ALA A 83 -7.49 13.04 9.87
C ALA A 83 -8.59 12.00 10.18
N GLU A 84 -9.29 12.14 11.31
CA GLU A 84 -10.41 11.27 11.70
C GLU A 84 -11.51 11.27 10.65
N LYS A 85 -11.95 12.44 10.21
CA LYS A 85 -12.97 12.59 9.17
C LYS A 85 -12.58 11.93 7.85
N CYS A 86 -11.30 11.91 7.53
CA CYS A 86 -10.76 11.27 6.32
C CYS A 86 -10.43 9.78 6.52
N GLY A 87 -10.79 9.18 7.65
CA GLY A 87 -10.62 7.76 7.94
C GLY A 87 -9.19 7.36 8.28
N PHE A 88 -8.38 8.30 8.78
CA PHE A 88 -7.08 7.97 9.36
C PHE A 88 -7.26 7.47 10.79
N THR A 89 -6.44 6.50 11.17
CA THR A 89 -6.44 5.92 12.50
C THR A 89 -5.37 6.59 13.36
N LYS A 90 -5.76 7.03 14.55
CA LYS A 90 -4.83 7.51 15.56
C LYS A 90 -3.99 6.35 16.08
N PRO A 91 -2.68 6.53 16.26
CA PRO A 91 -1.86 5.51 16.92
C PRO A 91 -2.40 5.28 18.34
N ASN A 92 -2.57 4.02 18.68
CA ASN A 92 -2.94 3.61 20.04
C ASN A 92 -1.85 2.70 20.62
N ASP A 93 -1.75 2.66 21.94
CA ASP A 93 -0.75 1.89 22.68
C ASP A 93 -0.84 0.37 22.42
N ARG A 94 -1.94 -0.11 21.84
CA ARG A 94 -2.19 -1.54 21.60
C ARG A 94 -1.58 -2.06 20.29
N THR A 95 -1.21 -1.18 19.37
CA THR A 95 -0.64 -1.58 18.06
C THR A 95 0.89 -1.59 18.05
N GLY A 96 1.55 -1.16 19.12
CA GLY A 96 3.03 -1.12 19.21
C GLY A 96 3.71 -0.16 18.22
N ILE A 97 2.94 0.62 17.48
CA ILE A 97 3.46 1.58 16.49
C ILE A 97 3.33 2.99 17.08
N ILE A 98 4.06 3.24 18.16
CA ILE A 98 4.30 4.59 18.63
C ILE A 98 5.67 5.00 18.09
N ASP A 99 5.67 5.60 16.91
CA ASP A 99 6.85 6.31 16.42
C ASP A 99 6.75 7.76 16.95
N ILE A 100 7.15 7.95 18.21
CA ILE A 100 7.25 9.27 18.83
C ILE A 100 8.61 9.81 18.40
N GLU A 101 8.65 10.55 17.31
CA GLU A 101 9.83 11.36 17.01
C GLU A 101 9.84 12.55 17.97
N HIS A 102 10.83 12.59 18.84
CA HIS A 102 11.18 13.78 19.59
C HIS A 102 11.78 14.79 18.60
N MET A 103 10.96 15.67 18.08
CA MET A 103 11.45 16.89 17.46
C MET A 103 11.56 17.97 18.54
N GLU A 104 12.51 18.89 18.39
CA GLU A 104 12.78 19.98 19.34
C GLU A 104 11.56 20.88 19.64
N VAL A 105 10.44 20.69 18.98
CA VAL A 105 9.20 21.45 19.12
C VAL A 105 7.98 20.52 19.18
N GLY A 106 7.71 19.95 20.35
CA GLY A 106 6.46 19.24 20.67
C GLY A 106 6.39 17.78 20.20
N MET A 107 5.56 16.99 20.87
CA MET A 107 5.28 15.60 20.47
C MET A 107 4.37 15.56 19.25
N ARG A 108 4.70 14.73 18.26
CA ARG A 108 3.92 14.53 17.05
C ARG A 108 3.41 13.10 17.01
N LEU A 109 2.21 12.92 16.50
CA LEU A 109 1.58 11.61 16.30
C LEU A 109 1.51 11.31 14.82
N LYS A 110 1.93 10.11 14.42
CA LYS A 110 1.74 9.63 13.07
C LYS A 110 0.38 8.97 12.94
N TRP A 111 -0.50 9.56 12.16
CA TRP A 111 -1.80 9.04 11.82
C TRP A 111 -1.69 8.20 10.56
N TYR A 112 -2.33 7.05 10.53
CA TYR A 112 -2.22 6.09 9.45
C TYR A 112 -3.56 5.89 8.75
N LYS A 113 -3.53 5.87 7.43
CA LYS A 113 -4.60 5.33 6.63
C LYS A 113 -4.05 4.17 5.82
N GLN A 114 -4.46 2.96 6.19
CA GLN A 114 -4.19 1.79 5.38
C GLN A 114 -5.05 1.88 4.13
N LEU A 115 -4.42 1.83 2.98
CA LEU A 115 -5.10 1.73 1.70
C LEU A 115 -5.49 0.26 1.51
N SER A 116 -6.42 -0.25 2.35
CA SER A 116 -6.89 -1.64 2.31
C SER A 116 -7.92 -1.81 1.18
N GLY A 117 -8.03 -3.03 0.67
CA GLY A 117 -8.95 -3.37 -0.40
C GLY A 117 -8.42 -3.10 -1.80
N ASN A 118 -7.14 -2.80 -1.95
CA ASN A 118 -6.54 -2.58 -3.26
C ASN A 118 -5.65 -3.76 -3.66
N ARG A 119 -6.05 -4.44 -4.72
CA ARG A 119 -5.33 -5.54 -5.32
C ARG A 119 -3.87 -5.23 -5.61
N THR A 120 -3.58 -4.02 -6.12
CA THR A 120 -2.22 -3.54 -6.42
C THR A 120 -1.37 -3.42 -5.16
N VAL A 121 -1.95 -2.95 -4.06
CA VAL A 121 -1.26 -2.84 -2.76
C VAL A 121 -0.78 -4.20 -2.30
N TYR A 122 -1.67 -5.20 -2.27
CA TYR A 122 -1.31 -6.55 -1.84
C TYR A 122 -0.32 -7.22 -2.78
N PHE A 123 -0.44 -7.01 -4.11
CA PHE A 123 0.53 -7.53 -5.06
C PHE A 123 1.94 -6.97 -4.81
N ASN A 124 2.08 -5.67 -4.65
CA ASN A 124 3.38 -5.04 -4.42
C ASN A 124 3.98 -5.44 -3.07
N GLN A 125 3.15 -5.58 -2.04
CA GLN A 125 3.54 -6.10 -0.73
C GLN A 125 4.10 -7.52 -0.86
N ALA A 126 3.40 -8.37 -1.59
CA ALA A 126 3.82 -9.74 -1.83
C ALA A 126 5.18 -9.80 -2.54
N VAL A 127 5.37 -9.00 -3.59
CA VAL A 127 6.66 -8.90 -4.31
C VAL A 127 7.77 -8.37 -3.38
N HIS A 128 7.46 -7.41 -2.53
CA HIS A 128 8.43 -6.89 -1.57
C HIS A 128 8.86 -7.96 -0.56
N TYR A 129 7.91 -8.68 0.06
CA TYR A 129 8.20 -9.79 0.96
C TYR A 129 8.99 -10.90 0.27
N TYR A 130 8.66 -11.23 -0.98
CA TYR A 130 9.41 -12.20 -1.77
C TYR A 130 10.89 -11.83 -1.91
N ARG A 131 11.18 -10.58 -2.22
CA ARG A 131 12.56 -10.06 -2.34
C ARG A 131 13.33 -10.14 -1.01
N GLN A 132 12.64 -10.00 0.11
CA GLN A 132 13.20 -10.15 1.45
C GLN A 132 13.28 -11.62 1.92
N LYS A 133 12.88 -12.58 1.08
CA LYS A 133 12.79 -14.02 1.38
C LYS A 133 11.76 -14.36 2.50
N LEU A 134 10.84 -13.46 2.78
CA LEU A 134 9.70 -13.65 3.65
C LEU A 134 8.57 -14.31 2.85
N TYR A 135 8.78 -15.57 2.48
CA TYR A 135 7.93 -16.25 1.48
C TYR A 135 6.54 -16.55 2.00
N THR A 136 6.38 -16.83 3.28
CA THR A 136 5.05 -17.07 3.88
C THR A 136 4.19 -15.81 3.83
N GLU A 137 4.74 -14.68 4.24
CA GLU A 137 4.10 -13.37 4.19
C GLU A 137 3.79 -12.96 2.74
N SER A 138 4.69 -13.30 1.82
CA SER A 138 4.50 -13.09 0.40
C SER A 138 3.30 -13.88 -0.14
N ILE A 139 3.16 -15.15 0.22
CA ILE A 139 2.05 -16.00 -0.18
C ILE A 139 0.72 -15.43 0.32
N ASP A 140 0.65 -15.06 1.61
CA ASP A 140 -0.55 -14.47 2.22
C ASP A 140 -0.96 -13.17 1.52
N ALA A 141 0.02 -12.33 1.17
CA ALA A 141 -0.24 -11.09 0.45
C ALA A 141 -0.71 -11.34 -1.00
N PHE A 142 -0.15 -12.33 -1.71
CA PHE A 142 -0.67 -12.73 -3.03
C PHE A 142 -2.10 -13.26 -2.95
N GLN A 143 -2.44 -14.05 -1.94
CA GLN A 143 -3.80 -14.51 -1.72
C GLN A 143 -4.78 -13.37 -1.47
N LYS A 144 -4.40 -12.38 -0.66
CA LYS A 144 -5.19 -11.16 -0.47
C LYS A 144 -5.40 -10.43 -1.80
N ALA A 145 -4.36 -10.30 -2.64
CA ALA A 145 -4.49 -9.69 -3.95
C ALA A 145 -5.48 -10.43 -4.85
N LEU A 146 -5.51 -11.76 -4.83
CA LEU A 146 -6.46 -12.57 -5.60
C LEU A 146 -7.91 -12.45 -5.11
N ASN A 147 -8.10 -12.20 -3.81
CA ASN A 147 -9.43 -12.02 -3.21
C ASN A 147 -10.03 -10.63 -3.47
N GLU A 148 -9.22 -9.67 -3.90
CA GLU A 148 -9.70 -8.34 -4.27
C GLU A 148 -10.33 -8.35 -5.67
N PRO A 149 -11.37 -7.55 -5.91
CA PRO A 149 -11.96 -7.41 -7.23
C PRO A 149 -10.92 -7.03 -8.28
N TYR A 150 -11.05 -7.61 -9.47
CA TYR A 150 -10.24 -7.23 -10.62
C TYR A 150 -10.58 -5.77 -11.01
N ILE A 151 -9.56 -4.93 -11.07
CA ILE A 151 -9.67 -3.55 -11.54
C ILE A 151 -9.03 -3.49 -12.92
N PRO A 152 -9.76 -3.07 -13.97
CA PRO A 152 -9.18 -2.84 -15.29
C PRO A 152 -7.99 -1.89 -15.21
N ASN A 153 -6.97 -2.11 -16.05
CA ASN A 153 -5.74 -1.33 -16.11
C ASN A 153 -4.79 -1.47 -14.91
N THR A 154 -4.92 -2.52 -14.10
CA THR A 154 -3.83 -2.86 -13.17
C THR A 154 -2.59 -3.30 -13.94
N PRO A 155 -1.38 -2.95 -13.48
CA PRO A 155 -0.12 -3.25 -14.18
C PRO A 155 0.25 -4.75 -14.16
N PHE A 156 -0.61 -5.60 -13.64
CA PHE A 156 -0.41 -7.06 -13.52
C PHE A 156 -1.75 -7.80 -13.64
N THR A 157 -1.66 -9.07 -14.02
CA THR A 157 -2.79 -9.98 -14.23
C THR A 157 -2.87 -11.04 -13.12
N ASP A 158 -4.01 -11.74 -13.02
CA ASP A 158 -4.14 -12.91 -12.15
C ASP A 158 -3.07 -13.96 -12.46
N ALA A 159 -2.76 -14.15 -13.74
CA ALA A 159 -1.71 -15.05 -14.15
C ALA A 159 -0.36 -14.73 -13.55
N GLN A 160 -0.02 -13.44 -13.46
CA GLN A 160 1.23 -12.99 -12.82
C GLN A 160 1.20 -13.17 -11.30
N ILE A 161 0.04 -12.96 -10.65
CA ILE A 161 -0.10 -13.25 -9.21
C ILE A 161 0.11 -14.74 -8.95
N TYR A 162 -0.57 -15.62 -9.70
CA TYR A 162 -0.43 -17.06 -9.55
C TYR A 162 0.99 -17.55 -9.83
N SER A 163 1.66 -16.97 -10.83
CA SER A 163 3.06 -17.30 -11.13
C SER A 163 4.00 -16.96 -9.96
N ASN A 164 3.93 -15.73 -9.46
CA ASN A 164 4.78 -15.28 -8.37
C ASN A 164 4.47 -16.03 -7.06
N MET A 165 3.19 -16.29 -6.77
CA MET A 165 2.78 -17.09 -5.62
C MET A 165 3.29 -18.53 -5.73
N GLY A 166 3.27 -19.12 -6.92
CA GLY A 166 3.81 -20.45 -7.17
C GLY A 166 5.32 -20.54 -6.89
N MET A 167 6.09 -19.53 -7.27
CA MET A 167 7.51 -19.45 -6.94
C MET A 167 7.76 -19.31 -5.43
N ALA A 168 6.95 -18.50 -4.74
CA ALA A 168 7.02 -18.36 -3.28
C ALA A 168 6.68 -19.68 -2.56
N LEU A 169 5.62 -20.38 -3.00
CA LEU A 169 5.22 -21.68 -2.47
C LEU A 169 6.31 -22.75 -2.66
N SER A 170 6.96 -22.77 -3.82
CA SER A 170 8.10 -23.67 -4.06
C SER A 170 9.26 -23.39 -3.10
N SER A 171 9.54 -22.11 -2.82
CA SER A 171 10.60 -21.69 -1.90
C SER A 171 10.38 -22.16 -0.46
N VAL A 172 9.12 -22.35 -0.02
CA VAL A 172 8.75 -22.90 1.29
C VAL A 172 8.41 -24.41 1.23
N ARG A 173 8.74 -25.08 0.14
CA ARG A 173 8.52 -26.52 -0.09
C ARG A 173 7.04 -26.96 -0.12
N ARG A 174 6.11 -26.06 -0.33
CA ARG A 174 4.68 -26.35 -0.55
C ARG A 174 4.48 -26.74 -2.03
N TYR A 175 5.14 -27.80 -2.46
CA TYR A 175 5.33 -28.16 -3.87
C TYR A 175 4.03 -28.45 -4.63
N ARG A 176 3.07 -29.12 -3.98
CA ARG A 176 1.77 -29.41 -4.61
C ARG A 176 1.01 -28.12 -4.92
N GLU A 177 0.98 -27.19 -4.01
CA GLU A 177 0.33 -25.90 -4.17
C GLU A 177 1.09 -25.00 -5.17
N ALA A 178 2.42 -25.07 -5.16
CA ALA A 178 3.25 -24.41 -6.15
C ALA A 178 2.91 -24.88 -7.57
N PHE A 179 2.82 -26.19 -7.76
CA PHE A 179 2.46 -26.79 -9.05
C PHE A 179 1.08 -26.33 -9.52
N GLN A 180 0.07 -26.38 -8.64
CA GLN A 180 -1.29 -25.93 -8.95
C GLN A 180 -1.33 -24.43 -9.34
N SER A 181 -0.60 -23.59 -8.58
CA SER A 181 -0.51 -22.15 -8.81
C SER A 181 0.14 -21.83 -10.17
N LEU A 182 1.25 -22.48 -10.48
CA LEU A 182 1.94 -22.30 -11.77
C LEU A 182 1.11 -22.83 -12.95
N LYS A 183 0.40 -23.95 -12.78
CA LYS A 183 -0.55 -24.47 -13.77
C LYS A 183 -1.71 -23.51 -14.01
N LYS A 184 -2.21 -22.88 -12.93
CA LYS A 184 -3.25 -21.85 -13.05
C LYS A 184 -2.73 -20.64 -13.83
N ALA A 185 -1.50 -20.19 -13.57
CA ALA A 185 -0.87 -19.12 -14.35
C ALA A 185 -0.83 -19.46 -15.86
N GLN A 186 -0.42 -20.70 -16.21
CA GLN A 186 -0.42 -21.16 -17.60
C GLN A 186 -1.82 -21.18 -18.22
N SER A 187 -2.83 -21.68 -17.49
CA SER A 187 -4.22 -21.71 -17.97
C SER A 187 -4.81 -20.33 -18.23
N LEU A 188 -4.26 -19.30 -17.57
CA LEU A 188 -4.60 -17.89 -17.76
C LEU A 188 -3.74 -17.20 -18.84
N GLY A 189 -2.97 -17.97 -19.62
CA GLY A 189 -2.20 -17.48 -20.75
C GLY A 189 -0.79 -17.00 -20.45
N LEU A 190 -0.30 -17.15 -19.22
CA LEU A 190 1.08 -16.75 -18.89
C LEU A 190 2.05 -17.93 -19.08
N ASN A 191 2.72 -17.93 -20.22
CA ASN A 191 3.77 -18.89 -20.52
C ASN A 191 5.12 -18.18 -20.61
N ASN A 192 6.05 -18.55 -19.73
CA ASN A 192 7.41 -18.07 -19.78
C ASN A 192 8.40 -19.15 -19.32
N PRO A 193 9.67 -19.05 -19.70
CA PRO A 193 10.69 -20.07 -19.40
C PRO A 193 10.85 -20.39 -17.92
N SER A 194 10.64 -19.41 -17.03
CA SER A 194 10.76 -19.63 -15.59
C SER A 194 9.66 -20.54 -15.04
N ILE A 195 8.42 -20.33 -15.48
CA ILE A 195 7.29 -21.19 -15.11
C ILE A 195 7.51 -22.62 -15.63
N GLU A 196 7.93 -22.75 -16.89
CA GLU A 196 8.17 -24.06 -17.49
C GLU A 196 9.30 -24.82 -16.79
N LYS A 197 10.37 -24.14 -16.47
CA LYS A 197 11.51 -24.70 -15.72
C LYS A 197 11.07 -25.20 -14.36
N GLU A 198 10.32 -24.41 -13.60
CA GLU A 198 9.88 -24.76 -12.27
C GLU A 198 8.87 -25.92 -12.31
N LEU A 199 7.90 -25.90 -13.22
CA LEU A 199 6.96 -27.00 -13.40
C LEU A 199 7.64 -28.31 -13.79
N ARG A 200 8.67 -28.26 -14.62
CA ARG A 200 9.50 -29.42 -14.98
C ARG A 200 10.23 -29.94 -13.75
N TRP A 201 10.88 -29.06 -13.01
CA TRP A 201 11.59 -29.44 -11.78
C TRP A 201 10.64 -30.10 -10.75
N LEU A 202 9.46 -29.52 -10.52
CA LEU A 202 8.44 -30.07 -9.63
C LEU A 202 7.94 -31.47 -10.06
N ARG A 203 7.78 -31.66 -11.36
CA ARG A 203 7.41 -32.96 -11.93
C ARG A 203 8.49 -34.00 -11.72
N ASP A 204 9.72 -33.66 -12.09
CA ASP A 204 10.84 -34.61 -12.13
C ASP A 204 11.37 -34.95 -10.73
N ASN A 205 11.28 -34.04 -9.76
CA ASN A 205 11.85 -34.24 -8.42
C ASN A 205 10.82 -34.48 -7.30
N VAL A 206 9.55 -34.14 -7.52
CA VAL A 206 8.50 -34.28 -6.51
C VAL A 206 7.41 -35.26 -6.95
N GLY A 207 7.42 -35.71 -8.20
CA GLY A 207 6.46 -36.67 -8.74
C GLY A 207 5.04 -36.11 -8.89
N LEU A 208 4.93 -34.83 -9.22
CA LEU A 208 3.64 -34.16 -9.44
C LEU A 208 3.27 -34.21 -10.92
N PHE A 209 2.12 -34.81 -11.25
CA PHE A 209 1.58 -34.97 -12.61
C PHE A 209 0.36 -34.10 -12.85
#